data_4ae90b85f83925217970fb4356c2d50b
#
_entry.id   4ae90b85f83925217970fb4356c2d50b
#
_cell.length_a   1.000
_cell.length_b   1.000
_cell.length_c   1.000
_cell.angle_alpha   90.00
_cell.angle_beta   90.00
_cell.angle_gamma   90.00
#
_symmetry.space_group_name_H-M   'P 1'
#
loop_
_entity.id
_entity.type
_entity.pdbx_description
1 polymer ?
#
loop_
_entity_poly.entity_id
_entity_poly.type
_entity_poly.pdbx_seq_one_letter_code
_entity_poly.pdbx_strand_id
1 'polypeptide(L)'
;RLPMPGTECHIPFPASEVFRILPKRSEILRGLLGADLIGFHTFAYMRHFVTALLYIEGVEADIDRVRVGNREVRLGVFPMGIDAGRFARLAESREVIRAAEALRRDAGGRQVVLGVDRLDYTKGIPRRLQSIERLLMREPALRDRIRYIQVAVPSRGEVDQYQQFRREVEAIVGRINGTTGTLRSTPIHYIHRSVPPRDLVALYRAADVMLVTPLRDGMNLVAKEFVASRVDEDGVLLL
;
A
#
# COMPACT_ATOMS: atom_id res chain seq x y z
N ARG A 1 35.79 16.28 -1.99
CA ARG A 1 34.33 16.18 -2.24
C ARG A 1 33.72 15.41 -1.09
N LEU A 2 32.83 16.02 -0.32
CA LEU A 2 32.02 15.28 0.65
C LEU A 2 31.22 14.21 -0.12
N PRO A 3 31.14 12.96 0.36
CA PRO A 3 30.33 11.95 -0.27
C PRO A 3 28.88 12.44 -0.33
N MET A 4 28.27 12.39 -1.50
CA MET A 4 26.85 12.70 -1.64
C MET A 4 26.07 11.61 -0.90
N PRO A 5 25.07 11.95 -0.10
CA PRO A 5 24.26 10.95 0.57
C PRO A 5 23.61 10.03 -0.46
N GLY A 6 23.46 8.75 -0.12
CA GLY A 6 22.77 7.77 -0.95
C GLY A 6 21.33 8.23 -1.24
N THR A 7 20.81 7.82 -2.38
CA THR A 7 19.42 8.05 -2.79
C THR A 7 18.68 6.73 -2.82
N GLU A 8 17.46 6.69 -2.31
CA GLU A 8 16.60 5.51 -2.34
C GLU A 8 15.32 5.77 -3.15
N CYS A 9 15.05 4.89 -4.11
CA CYS A 9 13.83 4.95 -4.92
C CYS A 9 12.69 4.21 -4.20
N HIS A 10 11.87 4.95 -3.45
CA HIS A 10 10.72 4.39 -2.72
C HIS A 10 9.53 4.00 -3.61
N ILE A 11 9.50 4.48 -4.84
CA ILE A 11 8.47 4.11 -5.82
C ILE A 11 9.01 3.02 -6.76
N PRO A 12 8.14 2.16 -7.32
CA PRO A 12 8.54 1.19 -8.32
C PRO A 12 9.22 1.89 -9.49
N PHE A 13 10.50 1.60 -9.75
CA PHE A 13 11.11 2.10 -10.98
C PHE A 13 10.46 1.38 -12.17
N PRO A 14 9.87 2.11 -13.13
CA PRO A 14 9.12 1.51 -14.22
C PRO A 14 10.04 0.80 -15.22
N ALA A 15 9.49 -0.15 -15.98
CA ALA A 15 10.19 -0.76 -17.10
C ALA A 15 10.64 0.31 -18.10
N SER A 16 11.75 0.07 -18.79
CA SER A 16 12.37 1.04 -19.72
C SER A 16 11.42 1.54 -20.79
N GLU A 17 10.51 0.67 -21.28
CA GLU A 17 9.50 1.00 -22.28
C GLU A 17 8.50 2.05 -21.78
N VAL A 18 8.18 2.02 -20.50
CA VAL A 18 7.30 3.01 -19.85
C VAL A 18 8.09 4.27 -19.48
N PHE A 19 9.30 4.09 -18.94
CA PHE A 19 10.13 5.23 -18.51
C PHE A 19 10.52 6.15 -19.67
N ARG A 20 10.78 5.58 -20.84
CA ARG A 20 11.17 6.33 -22.05
C ARG A 20 10.10 7.32 -22.55
N ILE A 21 8.85 7.20 -22.08
CA ILE A 21 7.76 8.11 -22.46
C ILE A 21 7.90 9.46 -21.73
N LEU A 22 8.64 9.50 -20.62
CA LEU A 22 8.80 10.72 -19.84
C LEU A 22 9.60 11.77 -20.64
N PRO A 23 9.11 13.03 -20.73
CA PRO A 23 9.78 14.10 -21.48
C PRO A 23 11.22 14.36 -20.98
N LYS A 24 11.43 14.32 -19.66
CA LYS A 24 12.74 14.62 -19.03
C LYS A 24 13.48 13.36 -18.55
N ARG A 25 13.27 12.22 -19.21
CA ARG A 25 13.85 10.94 -18.83
C ARG A 25 15.36 10.95 -18.64
N SER A 26 16.09 11.57 -19.57
CA SER A 26 17.55 11.68 -19.53
C SER A 26 18.03 12.55 -18.35
N GLU A 27 17.37 13.69 -18.11
CA GLU A 27 17.68 14.58 -16.98
C GLU A 27 17.46 13.85 -15.65
N ILE A 28 16.38 13.07 -15.54
CA ILE A 28 16.07 12.28 -14.34
C ILE A 28 17.14 11.21 -14.11
N LEU A 29 17.52 10.43 -15.13
CA LEU A 29 18.56 9.40 -15.01
C LEU A 29 19.90 10.02 -14.62
N ARG A 30 20.32 11.09 -15.28
CA ARG A 30 21.58 11.80 -14.96
C ARG A 30 21.54 12.40 -13.56
N GLY A 31 20.40 12.92 -13.13
CA GLY A 31 20.21 13.43 -11.76
C GLY A 31 20.39 12.33 -10.71
N LEU A 32 19.80 11.14 -10.92
CA LEU A 32 19.97 9.98 -10.04
C LEU A 32 21.43 9.52 -9.99
N LEU A 33 22.13 9.50 -11.12
CA LEU A 33 23.55 9.16 -11.19
C LEU A 33 24.48 10.18 -10.49
N GLY A 34 23.94 11.28 -9.98
CA GLY A 34 24.65 12.22 -9.10
C GLY A 34 24.96 11.64 -7.72
N ALA A 35 24.20 10.64 -7.26
CA ALA A 35 24.44 9.93 -5.99
C ALA A 35 25.63 8.97 -6.09
N ASP A 36 26.21 8.58 -4.96
CA ASP A 36 27.26 7.57 -4.86
C ASP A 36 26.68 6.15 -4.69
N LEU A 37 25.45 6.08 -4.11
CA LEU A 37 24.67 4.86 -3.95
C LEU A 37 23.20 5.12 -4.32
N ILE A 38 22.62 4.24 -5.13
CA ILE A 38 21.19 4.25 -5.47
C ILE A 38 20.57 2.96 -4.96
N GLY A 39 19.61 3.08 -4.04
CA GLY A 39 18.88 1.97 -3.44
C GLY A 39 17.53 1.72 -4.11
N PHE A 40 17.16 0.45 -4.19
CA PHE A 40 15.86 0.00 -4.69
C PHE A 40 15.23 -0.99 -3.72
N HIS A 41 13.90 -1.10 -3.69
CA HIS A 41 13.22 -2.08 -2.83
C HIS A 41 13.30 -3.51 -3.34
N THR A 42 13.43 -3.69 -4.66
CA THR A 42 13.50 -5.02 -5.28
C THR A 42 14.56 -5.06 -6.37
N PHE A 43 15.07 -6.26 -6.62
CA PHE A 43 15.99 -6.50 -7.74
C PHE A 43 15.37 -6.16 -9.10
N ALA A 44 14.05 -6.38 -9.25
CA ALA A 44 13.34 -6.04 -10.48
C ALA A 44 13.40 -4.54 -10.77
N TYR A 45 13.23 -3.69 -9.76
CA TYR A 45 13.31 -2.22 -9.93
C TYR A 45 14.73 -1.76 -10.26
N MET A 46 15.73 -2.34 -9.60
CA MET A 46 17.14 -2.09 -9.95
C MET A 46 17.43 -2.48 -11.40
N ARG A 47 16.96 -3.65 -11.83
CA ARG A 47 17.12 -4.10 -13.22
C ARG A 47 16.41 -3.18 -14.22
N HIS A 48 15.20 -2.69 -13.91
CA HIS A 48 14.50 -1.71 -14.75
C HIS A 48 15.30 -0.43 -14.90
N PHE A 49 15.92 0.06 -13.82
CA PHE A 49 16.78 1.23 -13.85
C PHE A 49 18.01 1.01 -14.74
N VAL A 50 18.71 -0.10 -14.55
CA VAL A 50 19.88 -0.48 -15.39
C VAL A 50 19.49 -0.57 -16.88
N THR A 51 18.35 -1.21 -17.17
CA THR A 51 17.85 -1.32 -18.54
C THR A 51 17.50 0.06 -19.12
N ALA A 52 16.94 0.96 -18.32
CA ALA A 52 16.65 2.32 -18.76
C ALA A 52 17.94 3.13 -19.02
N LEU A 53 18.98 2.96 -18.19
CA LEU A 53 20.30 3.57 -18.43
C LEU A 53 20.89 3.11 -19.76
N LEU A 54 20.86 1.82 -20.02
CA LEU A 54 21.39 1.27 -21.27
C LEU A 54 20.66 1.82 -22.49
N TYR A 55 19.33 1.74 -22.52
CA TYR A 55 18.54 2.12 -23.70
C TYR A 55 18.38 3.62 -23.93
N ILE A 56 18.49 4.43 -22.88
CA ILE A 56 18.24 5.88 -22.97
C ILE A 56 19.56 6.68 -22.99
N GLU A 57 20.52 6.30 -22.15
CA GLU A 57 21.80 6.99 -22.00
C GLU A 57 22.99 6.25 -22.64
N GLY A 58 22.79 5.00 -23.09
CA GLY A 58 23.88 4.16 -23.61
C GLY A 58 24.92 3.76 -22.54
N VAL A 59 24.53 3.82 -21.27
CA VAL A 59 25.42 3.54 -20.14
C VAL A 59 25.20 2.10 -19.68
N GLU A 60 26.27 1.30 -19.71
CA GLU A 60 26.27 -0.06 -19.22
C GLU A 60 26.52 -0.10 -17.71
N ALA A 61 25.89 -1.03 -17.03
CA ALA A 61 26.12 -1.33 -15.62
C ALA A 61 26.78 -2.71 -15.49
N ASP A 62 27.77 -2.79 -14.62
CA ASP A 62 28.36 -4.06 -14.18
C ASP A 62 27.67 -4.48 -12.87
N ILE A 63 26.79 -5.48 -12.95
CA ILE A 63 26.00 -6.07 -11.85
C ILE A 63 25.36 -5.02 -10.90
N ASP A 64 26.16 -4.40 -10.04
CA ASP A 64 25.74 -3.46 -9.00
C ASP A 64 26.46 -2.11 -9.11
N ARG A 65 27.08 -1.79 -10.27
CA ARG A 65 27.89 -0.60 -10.45
C ARG A 65 27.65 0.04 -11.80
N VAL A 66 27.67 1.37 -11.80
CA VAL A 66 27.58 2.18 -13.02
C VAL A 66 28.76 3.13 -13.04
N ARG A 67 29.53 3.10 -14.13
CA ARG A 67 30.63 4.07 -14.31
C ARG A 67 30.12 5.32 -15.01
N VAL A 68 30.35 6.48 -14.38
CA VAL A 68 29.98 7.78 -14.90
C VAL A 68 31.22 8.68 -14.95
N GLY A 69 31.87 8.75 -16.10
CA GLY A 69 33.19 9.38 -16.23
C GLY A 69 34.21 8.70 -15.31
N ASN A 70 34.81 9.48 -14.39
CA ASN A 70 35.77 8.97 -13.41
C ASN A 70 35.14 8.53 -12.07
N ARG A 71 33.81 8.50 -11.98
CA ARG A 71 33.07 8.08 -10.78
C ARG A 71 32.45 6.72 -10.98
N GLU A 72 32.33 6.00 -9.88
CA GLU A 72 31.53 4.79 -9.77
C GLU A 72 30.31 5.07 -8.89
N VAL A 73 29.13 4.73 -9.39
CA VAL A 73 27.86 4.78 -8.69
C VAL A 73 27.47 3.36 -8.34
N ARG A 74 27.22 3.07 -7.07
CA ARG A 74 26.78 1.76 -6.61
C ARG A 74 25.26 1.65 -6.68
N LEU A 75 24.78 0.47 -7.05
CA LEU A 75 23.37 0.11 -7.03
C LEU A 75 23.14 -0.97 -5.97
N GLY A 76 22.05 -0.91 -5.23
CA GLY A 76 21.76 -1.90 -4.21
C GLY A 76 20.26 -2.15 -4.02
N VAL A 77 19.94 -3.32 -3.46
CA VAL A 77 18.57 -3.68 -3.10
C VAL A 77 18.42 -3.62 -1.59
N PHE A 78 17.61 -2.68 -1.13
CA PHE A 78 17.36 -2.40 0.29
C PHE A 78 15.84 -2.41 0.52
N PRO A 79 15.22 -3.60 0.73
CA PRO A 79 13.77 -3.67 0.97
C PRO A 79 13.43 -3.00 2.30
N MET A 80 12.51 -2.04 2.27
CA MET A 80 12.05 -1.38 3.48
C MET A 80 11.36 -2.38 4.41
N GLY A 81 11.77 -2.37 5.67
CA GLY A 81 11.20 -3.20 6.74
C GLY A 81 10.24 -2.43 7.64
N ILE A 82 9.74 -3.14 8.65
CA ILE A 82 9.01 -2.58 9.80
C ILE A 82 9.64 -3.09 11.09
N ASP A 83 9.38 -2.44 12.19
CA ASP A 83 9.65 -2.99 13.53
C ASP A 83 8.58 -4.03 13.89
N ALA A 84 8.73 -5.26 13.39
CA ALA A 84 7.79 -6.35 13.64
C ALA A 84 7.58 -6.62 15.13
N GLY A 85 8.66 -6.53 15.95
CA GLY A 85 8.57 -6.72 17.39
C GLY A 85 7.70 -5.67 18.08
N ARG A 86 7.71 -4.42 17.60
CA ARG A 86 6.82 -3.36 18.10
C ARG A 86 5.35 -3.68 17.80
N PHE A 87 5.04 -4.13 16.58
CA PHE A 87 3.68 -4.50 16.20
C PHE A 87 3.18 -5.71 17.00
N ALA A 88 4.00 -6.75 17.17
CA ALA A 88 3.67 -7.91 17.97
C ALA A 88 3.38 -7.54 19.43
N ARG A 89 4.29 -6.79 20.09
CA ARG A 89 4.08 -6.34 21.47
C ARG A 89 2.83 -5.48 21.64
N LEU A 90 2.53 -4.63 20.66
CA LEU A 90 1.32 -3.80 20.66
C LEU A 90 0.07 -4.67 20.52
N ALA A 91 0.11 -5.68 19.66
CA ALA A 91 -0.98 -6.63 19.44
C ALA A 91 -1.31 -7.49 20.68
N GLU A 92 -0.32 -7.76 21.53
CA GLU A 92 -0.46 -8.48 22.80
C GLU A 92 -0.95 -7.60 23.97
N SER A 93 -0.98 -6.28 23.78
CA SER A 93 -1.41 -5.38 24.85
C SER A 93 -2.91 -5.55 25.19
N ARG A 94 -3.22 -5.50 26.49
CA ARG A 94 -4.62 -5.64 26.96
C ARG A 94 -5.58 -4.62 26.33
N GLU A 95 -5.09 -3.42 26.05
CA GLU A 95 -5.87 -2.36 25.41
C GLU A 95 -6.26 -2.73 23.98
N VAL A 96 -5.30 -3.22 23.20
CA VAL A 96 -5.52 -3.63 21.80
C VAL A 96 -6.41 -4.86 21.74
N ILE A 97 -6.20 -5.85 22.60
CA ILE A 97 -7.05 -7.05 22.67
C ILE A 97 -8.51 -6.64 22.94
N ARG A 98 -8.77 -5.81 23.97
CA ARG A 98 -10.12 -5.35 24.27
C ARG A 98 -10.75 -4.55 23.13
N ALA A 99 -9.97 -3.69 22.47
CA ALA A 99 -10.44 -2.93 21.31
C ALA A 99 -10.78 -3.83 20.13
N ALA A 100 -9.95 -4.83 19.83
CA ALA A 100 -10.21 -5.81 18.78
C ALA A 100 -11.48 -6.65 19.07
N GLU A 101 -11.66 -7.09 20.32
CA GLU A 101 -12.90 -7.77 20.75
C GLU A 101 -14.13 -6.89 20.61
N ALA A 102 -14.03 -5.58 20.95
CA ALA A 102 -15.12 -4.64 20.74
C ALA A 102 -15.49 -4.52 19.26
N LEU A 103 -14.48 -4.36 18.38
CA LEU A 103 -14.70 -4.31 16.93
C LEU A 103 -15.37 -5.59 16.39
N ARG A 104 -14.98 -6.77 16.88
CA ARG A 104 -15.61 -8.05 16.51
C ARG A 104 -17.05 -8.14 17.02
N ARG A 105 -17.34 -7.67 18.24
CA ARG A 105 -18.72 -7.59 18.75
C ARG A 105 -19.57 -6.65 17.91
N ASP A 106 -19.04 -5.47 17.56
CA ASP A 106 -19.74 -4.49 16.71
C ASP A 106 -19.96 -5.03 15.29
N ALA A 107 -19.12 -5.94 14.83
CA ALA A 107 -19.35 -6.66 13.58
C ALA A 107 -20.55 -7.62 13.66
N GLY A 108 -21.04 -7.95 14.87
CA GLY A 108 -22.23 -8.77 15.07
C GLY A 108 -22.09 -10.21 14.55
N GLY A 109 -20.92 -10.83 14.75
CA GLY A 109 -20.60 -12.17 14.28
C GLY A 109 -20.27 -12.28 12.79
N ARG A 110 -20.18 -11.15 12.08
CA ARG A 110 -19.74 -11.11 10.68
C ARG A 110 -18.23 -11.20 10.59
N GLN A 111 -17.75 -11.83 9.52
CA GLN A 111 -16.32 -11.82 9.17
C GLN A 111 -15.90 -10.40 8.79
N VAL A 112 -14.80 -9.95 9.38
CA VAL A 112 -14.24 -8.62 9.13
C VAL A 112 -13.23 -8.70 8.00
N VAL A 113 -13.53 -8.04 6.90
CA VAL A 113 -12.61 -7.83 5.78
C VAL A 113 -12.06 -6.42 5.88
N LEU A 114 -10.76 -6.24 5.89
CA LEU A 114 -10.10 -4.96 6.16
C LEU A 114 -9.26 -4.49 4.97
N GLY A 115 -9.37 -3.22 4.63
CA GLY A 115 -8.45 -2.50 3.75
C GLY A 115 -7.91 -1.26 4.46
N VAL A 116 -6.61 -1.05 4.42
CA VAL A 116 -5.96 0.13 5.01
C VAL A 116 -5.02 0.74 4.00
N ASP A 117 -5.29 1.96 3.58
CA ASP A 117 -4.48 2.67 2.59
C ASP A 117 -4.45 4.17 2.86
N ARG A 118 -3.46 4.85 2.32
CA ARG A 118 -3.60 6.28 2.06
C ARG A 118 -4.63 6.49 0.96
N LEU A 119 -5.40 7.56 1.03
CA LEU A 119 -6.32 7.92 -0.05
C LEU A 119 -5.52 8.39 -1.27
N ASP A 120 -5.14 7.44 -2.11
CA ASP A 120 -4.30 7.64 -3.29
C ASP A 120 -4.79 6.73 -4.42
N TYR A 121 -4.84 7.23 -5.63
CA TYR A 121 -5.33 6.50 -6.81
C TYR A 121 -4.52 5.23 -7.11
N THR A 122 -3.23 5.20 -6.73
CA THR A 122 -2.36 4.03 -6.91
C THR A 122 -2.76 2.84 -6.01
N LYS A 123 -3.54 3.08 -4.95
CA LYS A 123 -3.95 2.06 -3.98
C LYS A 123 -5.14 1.21 -4.42
N GLY A 124 -5.78 1.55 -5.54
CA GLY A 124 -6.82 0.74 -6.15
C GLY A 124 -8.12 0.65 -5.35
N ILE A 125 -8.38 1.59 -4.43
CA ILE A 125 -9.56 1.60 -3.56
C ILE A 125 -10.87 1.46 -4.37
N PRO A 126 -11.13 2.21 -5.46
CA PRO A 126 -12.35 2.06 -6.24
C PRO A 126 -12.53 0.65 -6.81
N ARG A 127 -11.47 0.04 -7.34
CA ARG A 127 -11.53 -1.32 -7.89
C ARG A 127 -11.81 -2.36 -6.81
N ARG A 128 -11.21 -2.20 -5.63
CA ARG A 128 -11.47 -3.06 -4.47
C ARG A 128 -12.92 -2.96 -4.02
N LEU A 129 -13.46 -1.75 -3.91
CA LEU A 129 -14.87 -1.52 -3.58
C LEU A 129 -15.81 -2.16 -4.61
N GLN A 130 -15.53 -2.01 -5.90
CA GLN A 130 -16.29 -2.65 -6.98
C GLN A 130 -16.20 -4.18 -6.94
N SER A 131 -15.05 -4.73 -6.51
CA SER A 131 -14.90 -6.18 -6.32
C SER A 131 -15.75 -6.70 -5.17
N ILE A 132 -15.81 -5.96 -4.05
CA ILE A 132 -16.73 -6.26 -2.94
C ILE A 132 -18.18 -6.16 -3.38
N GLU A 133 -18.54 -5.13 -4.14
CA GLU A 133 -19.90 -4.99 -4.71
C GLU A 133 -20.29 -6.20 -5.55
N ARG A 134 -19.44 -6.60 -6.48
CA ARG A 134 -19.67 -7.78 -7.33
C ARG A 134 -19.82 -9.06 -6.51
N LEU A 135 -19.00 -9.22 -5.47
CA LEU A 135 -19.11 -10.36 -4.56
C LEU A 135 -20.48 -10.37 -3.87
N LEU A 136 -20.93 -9.25 -3.32
CA LEU A 136 -22.21 -9.14 -2.61
C LEU A 136 -23.43 -9.29 -3.55
N MET A 137 -23.26 -8.96 -4.84
CA MET A 137 -24.30 -9.21 -5.85
C MET A 137 -24.38 -10.67 -6.26
N ARG A 138 -23.25 -11.33 -6.43
CA ARG A 138 -23.18 -12.75 -6.83
C ARG A 138 -23.57 -13.69 -5.70
N GLU A 139 -23.22 -13.33 -4.48
CA GLU A 139 -23.43 -14.14 -3.27
C GLU A 139 -24.23 -13.33 -2.23
N PRO A 140 -25.55 -13.16 -2.42
CA PRO A 140 -26.37 -12.34 -1.52
C PRO A 140 -26.32 -12.76 -0.05
N ALA A 141 -26.10 -14.06 0.23
CA ALA A 141 -25.94 -14.59 1.59
C ALA A 141 -24.74 -13.97 2.35
N LEU A 142 -23.75 -13.42 1.65
CA LEU A 142 -22.60 -12.77 2.27
C LEU A 142 -22.92 -11.36 2.79
N ARG A 143 -24.02 -10.72 2.38
CA ARG A 143 -24.40 -9.37 2.81
C ARG A 143 -24.54 -9.25 4.33
N ASP A 144 -25.03 -10.29 4.98
CA ASP A 144 -25.17 -10.37 6.43
C ASP A 144 -24.04 -11.14 7.13
N ARG A 145 -23.08 -11.68 6.37
CA ARG A 145 -21.98 -12.49 6.89
C ARG A 145 -20.62 -11.81 6.86
N ILE A 146 -20.44 -10.79 6.05
CA ILE A 146 -19.19 -10.03 5.99
C ILE A 146 -19.41 -8.55 6.30
N ARG A 147 -18.39 -7.92 6.85
CA ARG A 147 -18.30 -6.48 7.02
C ARG A 147 -16.97 -6.01 6.46
N TYR A 148 -17.00 -5.23 5.40
CA TYR A 148 -15.81 -4.62 4.85
C TYR A 148 -15.51 -3.29 5.53
N ILE A 149 -14.32 -3.14 6.11
CA ILE A 149 -13.84 -1.88 6.72
C ILE A 149 -12.74 -1.34 5.81
N GLN A 150 -12.94 -0.14 5.26
CA GLN A 150 -11.92 0.59 4.52
C GLN A 150 -11.45 1.79 5.31
N VAL A 151 -10.20 1.76 5.76
CA VAL A 151 -9.50 2.93 6.29
C VAL A 151 -8.79 3.62 5.14
N ALA A 152 -9.18 4.86 4.87
CA ALA A 152 -8.56 5.70 3.84
C ALA A 152 -7.92 6.92 4.53
N VAL A 153 -6.61 6.83 4.79
CA VAL A 153 -5.89 7.91 5.46
C VAL A 153 -5.73 9.10 4.52
N PRO A 154 -6.09 10.33 4.92
CA PRO A 154 -5.92 11.51 4.08
C PRO A 154 -4.48 11.67 3.58
N SER A 155 -4.33 11.99 2.30
CA SER A 155 -3.04 12.27 1.67
C SER A 155 -3.23 13.46 0.74
N ARG A 156 -2.30 14.43 0.78
CA ARG A 156 -2.25 15.58 -0.14
C ARG A 156 -3.59 16.31 -0.33
N GLY A 157 -4.33 16.53 0.76
CA GLY A 157 -5.72 17.01 0.75
C GLY A 157 -5.97 18.38 0.10
N GLU A 158 -4.93 19.18 -0.14
CA GLU A 158 -5.02 20.50 -0.78
C GLU A 158 -4.99 20.44 -2.32
N VAL A 159 -4.74 19.26 -2.91
CA VAL A 159 -4.68 19.07 -4.36
C VAL A 159 -6.07 18.68 -4.88
N ASP A 160 -6.62 19.47 -5.79
CA ASP A 160 -7.98 19.27 -6.36
C ASP A 160 -8.25 17.85 -6.86
N GLN A 161 -7.27 17.21 -7.49
CA GLN A 161 -7.38 15.83 -7.95
C GLN A 161 -7.65 14.83 -6.81
N TYR A 162 -7.04 15.05 -5.63
CA TYR A 162 -7.28 14.19 -4.46
C TYR A 162 -8.65 14.43 -3.84
N GLN A 163 -9.16 15.65 -3.88
CA GLN A 163 -10.52 15.96 -3.44
C GLN A 163 -11.56 15.34 -4.39
N GLN A 164 -11.31 15.36 -5.69
CA GLN A 164 -12.16 14.70 -6.68
C GLN A 164 -12.16 13.18 -6.49
N PHE A 165 -10.97 12.58 -6.29
CA PHE A 165 -10.82 11.15 -6.02
C PHE A 165 -11.53 10.75 -4.72
N ARG A 166 -11.46 11.56 -3.68
CA ARG A 166 -12.22 11.36 -2.44
C ARG A 166 -13.71 11.29 -2.69
N ARG A 167 -14.28 12.28 -3.43
CA ARG A 167 -15.70 12.31 -3.76
C ARG A 167 -16.14 11.08 -4.57
N GLU A 168 -15.29 10.62 -5.48
CA GLU A 168 -15.51 9.39 -6.24
C GLU A 168 -15.61 8.17 -5.31
N VAL A 169 -14.64 8.00 -4.39
CA VAL A 169 -14.65 6.88 -3.44
C VAL A 169 -15.88 6.95 -2.53
N GLU A 170 -16.21 8.12 -1.98
CA GLU A 170 -17.38 8.31 -1.11
C GLU A 170 -18.70 8.02 -1.87
N ALA A 171 -18.80 8.41 -3.13
CA ALA A 171 -19.97 8.10 -3.97
C ALA A 171 -20.11 6.59 -4.23
N ILE A 172 -19.00 5.89 -4.50
CA ILE A 172 -19.00 4.43 -4.67
C ILE A 172 -19.45 3.74 -3.37
N VAL A 173 -18.92 4.15 -2.22
CA VAL A 173 -19.32 3.60 -0.92
C VAL A 173 -20.80 3.82 -0.65
N GLY A 174 -21.31 5.06 -0.87
CA GLY A 174 -22.72 5.39 -0.70
C GLY A 174 -23.62 4.54 -1.58
N ARG A 175 -23.27 4.40 -2.87
CA ARG A 175 -24.00 3.57 -3.82
C ARG A 175 -24.04 2.10 -3.39
N ILE A 176 -22.90 1.52 -3.05
CA ILE A 176 -22.82 0.11 -2.63
C ILE A 176 -23.66 -0.12 -1.38
N ASN A 177 -23.51 0.72 -0.36
CA ASN A 177 -24.29 0.61 0.87
C ASN A 177 -25.80 0.77 0.62
N GLY A 178 -26.19 1.66 -0.27
CA GLY A 178 -27.60 1.85 -0.64
C GLY A 178 -28.21 0.69 -1.44
N THR A 179 -27.41 0.01 -2.28
CA THR A 179 -27.90 -1.06 -3.15
C THR A 179 -27.77 -2.47 -2.56
N THR A 180 -26.77 -2.69 -1.70
CA THR A 180 -26.48 -4.02 -1.14
C THR A 180 -26.68 -4.11 0.37
N GLY A 181 -26.90 -2.96 1.05
CA GLY A 181 -27.20 -2.91 2.48
C GLY A 181 -28.57 -3.50 2.79
N THR A 182 -28.74 -3.91 4.03
CA THR A 182 -30.03 -4.38 4.59
C THR A 182 -30.48 -3.46 5.72
N LEU A 183 -31.70 -3.65 6.23
CA LEU A 183 -32.18 -2.88 7.41
C LEU A 183 -31.29 -3.10 8.65
N ARG A 184 -30.49 -4.17 8.68
CA ARG A 184 -29.66 -4.55 9.83
C ARG A 184 -28.17 -4.38 9.59
N SER A 185 -27.74 -4.19 8.33
CA SER A 185 -26.33 -4.24 7.97
C SER A 185 -25.97 -3.23 6.90
N THR A 186 -24.91 -2.50 7.15
CA THR A 186 -24.20 -1.69 6.17
C THR A 186 -22.93 -2.44 5.80
N PRO A 187 -22.81 -2.97 4.57
CA PRO A 187 -21.68 -3.84 4.20
C PRO A 187 -20.32 -3.14 4.27
N ILE A 188 -20.26 -1.85 3.93
CA ILE A 188 -19.01 -1.10 3.89
C ILE A 188 -18.98 -0.06 5.00
N HIS A 189 -18.01 -0.20 5.91
CA HIS A 189 -17.66 0.81 6.90
C HIS A 189 -16.45 1.60 6.39
N TYR A 190 -16.68 2.81 5.90
CA TYR A 190 -15.65 3.70 5.36
C TYR A 190 -15.16 4.68 6.41
N ILE A 191 -13.84 4.75 6.62
CA ILE A 191 -13.19 5.61 7.61
C ILE A 191 -12.20 6.51 6.88
N HIS A 192 -12.52 7.80 6.72
CA HIS A 192 -11.63 8.77 6.11
C HIS A 192 -10.96 9.66 7.16
N ARG A 193 -9.97 9.10 7.84
CA ARG A 193 -9.13 9.81 8.82
C ARG A 193 -7.86 9.02 9.12
N SER A 194 -6.88 9.68 9.72
CA SER A 194 -5.76 9.00 10.35
C SER A 194 -6.24 8.18 11.56
N VAL A 195 -5.70 6.99 11.70
CA VAL A 195 -6.00 6.07 12.80
C VAL A 195 -4.77 5.94 13.68
N PRO A 196 -4.87 6.13 15.01
CA PRO A 196 -3.75 5.92 15.91
C PRO A 196 -3.18 4.50 15.81
N PRO A 197 -1.86 4.30 16.04
CA PRO A 197 -1.24 2.98 15.90
C PRO A 197 -1.92 1.86 16.70
N ARG A 198 -2.42 2.15 17.91
CA ARG A 198 -3.14 1.18 18.74
C ARG A 198 -4.45 0.73 18.10
N ASP A 199 -5.23 1.68 17.60
CA ASP A 199 -6.50 1.39 16.96
C ASP A 199 -6.29 0.67 15.63
N LEU A 200 -5.22 1.00 14.91
CA LEU A 200 -4.83 0.32 13.69
C LEU A 200 -4.48 -1.15 13.95
N VAL A 201 -3.67 -1.42 14.99
CA VAL A 201 -3.34 -2.79 15.37
C VAL A 201 -4.58 -3.54 15.89
N ALA A 202 -5.51 -2.85 16.57
CA ALA A 202 -6.78 -3.46 16.96
C ALA A 202 -7.63 -3.86 15.74
N LEU A 203 -7.64 -3.05 14.67
CA LEU A 203 -8.26 -3.42 13.39
C LEU A 203 -7.57 -4.63 12.76
N TYR A 204 -6.22 -4.68 12.76
CA TYR A 204 -5.48 -5.85 12.26
C TYR A 204 -5.83 -7.12 13.03
N ARG A 205 -5.92 -7.05 14.35
CA ARG A 205 -6.32 -8.16 15.22
C ARG A 205 -7.77 -8.58 15.05
N ALA A 206 -8.65 -7.64 14.74
CA ALA A 206 -10.07 -7.92 14.51
C ALA A 206 -10.37 -8.49 13.13
N ALA A 207 -9.51 -8.28 12.15
CA ALA A 207 -9.74 -8.67 10.77
C ALA A 207 -9.53 -10.17 10.56
N ASP A 208 -10.47 -10.82 9.88
CA ASP A 208 -10.35 -12.20 9.40
C ASP A 208 -9.61 -12.23 8.04
N VAL A 209 -9.83 -11.20 7.21
CA VAL A 209 -9.17 -11.06 5.92
C VAL A 209 -8.65 -9.64 5.75
N MET A 210 -7.38 -9.51 5.38
CA MET A 210 -6.77 -8.24 5.00
C MET A 210 -6.58 -8.18 3.49
N LEU A 211 -7.14 -7.13 2.85
CA LEU A 211 -6.98 -6.88 1.42
C LEU A 211 -5.94 -5.78 1.18
N VAL A 212 -4.84 -6.13 0.53
CA VAL A 212 -3.79 -5.22 0.10
C VAL A 212 -3.64 -5.37 -1.41
N THR A 213 -4.44 -4.63 -2.16
CA THR A 213 -4.54 -4.77 -3.62
C THR A 213 -4.28 -3.45 -4.34
N PRO A 214 -3.09 -2.85 -4.18
CA PRO A 214 -2.75 -1.63 -4.90
C PRO A 214 -2.62 -1.92 -6.40
N LEU A 215 -2.87 -0.91 -7.23
CA LEU A 215 -2.58 -1.01 -8.66
C LEU A 215 -1.08 -1.07 -8.91
N ARG A 216 -0.33 -0.33 -8.10
CA ARG A 216 1.13 -0.33 -8.09
C ARG A 216 1.64 0.16 -6.74
N ASP A 217 2.57 -0.58 -6.15
CA ASP A 217 3.22 -0.21 -4.90
C ASP A 217 4.72 -0.56 -4.94
N GLY A 218 5.54 0.25 -4.29
CA GLY A 218 6.98 0.01 -4.19
C GLY A 218 7.32 -1.06 -3.17
N MET A 219 6.74 -0.91 -1.99
CA MET A 219 6.81 -1.87 -0.89
C MET A 219 5.64 -1.56 0.06
N ASN A 220 4.68 -2.48 0.15
CA ASN A 220 3.53 -2.29 1.02
C ASN A 220 3.87 -2.68 2.47
N LEU A 221 4.03 -1.69 3.33
CA LEU A 221 4.34 -1.92 4.74
C LEU A 221 3.11 -2.40 5.52
N VAL A 222 1.90 -2.00 5.11
CA VAL A 222 0.64 -2.39 5.77
C VAL A 222 0.44 -3.91 5.76
N ALA A 223 0.83 -4.59 4.68
CA ALA A 223 0.84 -6.06 4.61
C ALA A 223 1.76 -6.67 5.69
N LYS A 224 2.96 -6.10 5.84
CA LYS A 224 3.92 -6.56 6.88
C LYS A 224 3.42 -6.26 8.29
N GLU A 225 2.82 -5.08 8.50
CA GLU A 225 2.22 -4.67 9.77
C GLU A 225 1.08 -5.61 10.18
N PHE A 226 0.21 -5.97 9.24
CA PHE A 226 -0.86 -6.94 9.47
C PHE A 226 -0.28 -8.28 9.93
N VAL A 227 0.65 -8.86 9.17
CA VAL A 227 1.26 -10.16 9.52
C VAL A 227 1.94 -10.10 10.88
N ALA A 228 2.72 -9.05 11.16
CA ALA A 228 3.39 -8.89 12.44
C ALA A 228 2.42 -8.69 13.63
N SER A 229 1.20 -8.23 13.37
CA SER A 229 0.16 -8.05 14.38
C SER A 229 -0.67 -9.32 14.64
N ARG A 230 -0.55 -10.34 13.77
CA ARG A 230 -1.29 -11.62 13.91
C ARG A 230 -0.52 -12.63 14.76
N VAL A 231 -0.31 -12.26 16.04
CA VAL A 231 0.36 -13.11 17.04
C VAL A 231 -0.44 -14.36 17.41
N ASP A 232 -1.67 -14.45 16.95
CA ASP A 232 -2.57 -15.63 17.04
C ASP A 232 -2.42 -16.58 15.85
N GLU A 233 -1.58 -16.24 14.86
CA GLU A 233 -1.35 -17.01 13.64
C GLU A 233 -2.64 -17.31 12.83
N ASP A 234 -3.68 -16.50 13.02
CA ASP A 234 -4.98 -16.61 12.35
C ASP A 234 -5.16 -15.48 11.31
N GLY A 235 -6.13 -15.65 10.40
CA GLY A 235 -6.47 -14.67 9.36
C GLY A 235 -5.75 -14.87 8.04
N VAL A 236 -6.27 -14.18 7.03
CA VAL A 236 -5.82 -14.29 5.64
C VAL A 236 -5.33 -12.93 5.15
N LEU A 237 -4.15 -12.89 4.54
CA LEU A 237 -3.67 -11.75 3.76
C LEU A 237 -3.83 -12.06 2.27
N LEU A 238 -4.55 -11.18 1.56
CA LEU A 238 -4.72 -11.23 0.11
C LEU A 238 -3.97 -10.04 -0.51
N LEU A 239 -3.02 -10.34 -1.42
CA LEU A 239 -2.18 -9.39 -2.14
C LEU A 239 -2.55 -9.29 -3.61
#